data_40e66f37e22080bc06081efc74542cf9
#
_entry.id   40e66f37e22080bc06081efc74542cf9
#
_cell.length_a   1.000
_cell.length_b   1.000
_cell.length_c   1.000
_cell.angle_alpha   90.00
_cell.angle_beta   90.00
_cell.angle_gamma   90.00
#
_symmetry.space_group_name_H-M   'P 1'
#
loop_
_entity.id
_entity.type
_entity.pdbx_description
1 polymer ?
#
loop_
_entity_poly.entity_id
_entity_poly.type
_entity_poly.pdbx_seq_one_letter_code
_entity_poly.pdbx_strand_id
1 'polypeptide(L)'
;MEARLKELKQKALELIEEAKELKGLNDVRVAYLGKKGPITEVLRGMGKLSAEERPRMGALVNEVREAIQTRLEDKIGNLEKAVIEAKLATETIDVTLPGRPVETGCHHPLTAVVEQIEDVFIGMGYEVAEGTEVEKDYYNFEALNLPKGHPARDMQDTFYITEETLLRTHTSSVQARTMENNKEKGPIKIICPGKVYRRDDDDATHSHQFMQIEGLVIDKNIRMSDLKGTLQVFVKKMFGEDREIRLRPSFFPFTEPSVEMDISCMMCHGKGCGTCKGTGWIEILGAGMVHPNVLEMAGYDSKEYQGFAFGMGAERIAMLKYGVDDIRHFYTNDVRFLQQFKRA
;
A
#
# COMPACT_ATOMS: atom_id res chain seq x y z
N MET A 1 43.35 41.04 -59.41
CA MET A 1 43.15 40.17 -58.24
C MET A 1 41.76 40.32 -57.61
N GLU A 2 41.28 41.53 -57.34
CA GLU A 2 39.98 41.85 -56.79
C GLU A 2 38.81 41.21 -57.59
N ALA A 3 38.80 41.35 -58.91
CA ALA A 3 37.76 40.78 -59.76
C ALA A 3 37.71 39.26 -59.66
N ARG A 4 38.87 38.57 -59.55
CA ARG A 4 38.96 37.12 -59.40
C ARG A 4 38.43 36.64 -58.01
N LEU A 5 38.66 37.40 -56.93
CA LEU A 5 38.14 37.13 -55.62
C LEU A 5 36.60 37.24 -55.55
N LYS A 6 36.06 38.29 -56.21
CA LYS A 6 34.60 38.46 -56.32
C LYS A 6 33.97 37.33 -57.12
N GLU A 7 34.58 36.91 -58.21
CA GLU A 7 34.09 35.75 -58.97
C GLU A 7 34.17 34.48 -58.21
N LEU A 8 35.26 34.23 -57.45
CA LEU A 8 35.40 33.05 -56.58
C LEU A 8 34.36 33.06 -55.45
N LYS A 9 34.09 34.20 -54.80
CA LYS A 9 33.03 34.37 -53.81
C LYS A 9 31.67 33.98 -54.38
N GLN A 10 31.34 34.55 -55.55
CA GLN A 10 30.07 34.31 -56.22
C GLN A 10 29.84 32.82 -56.52
N LYS A 11 30.83 32.18 -57.18
CA LYS A 11 30.77 30.77 -57.52
C LYS A 11 30.70 29.88 -56.30
N ALA A 12 31.42 30.19 -55.20
CA ALA A 12 31.34 29.43 -53.96
C ALA A 12 29.97 29.55 -53.35
N LEU A 13 29.36 30.73 -53.28
CA LEU A 13 28.02 30.93 -52.75
C LEU A 13 26.93 30.23 -53.57
N GLU A 14 27.03 30.26 -54.93
CA GLU A 14 26.12 29.51 -55.81
C GLU A 14 26.19 28.00 -55.54
N LEU A 15 27.37 27.39 -55.43
CA LEU A 15 27.55 26.00 -55.13
C LEU A 15 27.05 25.61 -53.76
N ILE A 16 27.18 26.52 -52.75
CA ILE A 16 26.62 26.34 -51.44
C ILE A 16 25.09 26.28 -51.47
N GLU A 17 24.46 27.17 -52.26
CA GLU A 17 23.01 27.19 -52.42
C GLU A 17 22.48 25.95 -53.15
N GLU A 18 23.16 25.48 -54.19
CA GLU A 18 22.80 24.30 -54.97
C GLU A 18 22.99 22.99 -54.19
N ALA A 19 23.85 22.98 -53.18
CA ALA A 19 24.13 21.77 -52.40
C ALA A 19 22.90 21.32 -51.61
N LYS A 20 22.48 20.08 -51.88
CA LYS A 20 21.32 19.39 -51.23
C LYS A 20 21.73 18.44 -50.10
N GLU A 21 23.02 18.15 -50.01
CA GLU A 21 23.55 17.20 -49.04
C GLU A 21 24.77 17.74 -48.30
N LEU A 22 24.97 17.34 -47.04
CA LEU A 22 26.11 17.74 -46.20
C LEU A 22 27.47 17.40 -46.85
N LYS A 23 27.54 16.32 -47.64
CA LYS A 23 28.76 15.94 -48.38
C LYS A 23 29.13 16.98 -49.40
N GLY A 24 28.17 17.47 -50.19
CA GLY A 24 28.40 18.52 -51.19
C GLY A 24 28.91 19.82 -50.56
N LEU A 25 28.38 20.21 -49.41
CA LEU A 25 28.86 21.40 -48.66
C LEU A 25 30.30 21.22 -48.16
N ASN A 26 30.64 20.02 -47.67
CA ASN A 26 32.02 19.72 -47.26
C ASN A 26 32.99 19.73 -48.46
N ASP A 27 32.56 19.23 -49.62
CA ASP A 27 33.37 19.30 -50.84
C ASP A 27 33.61 20.73 -51.29
N VAL A 28 32.60 21.62 -51.24
CA VAL A 28 32.75 23.05 -51.48
C VAL A 28 33.71 23.70 -50.46
N ARG A 29 33.59 23.35 -49.20
CA ARG A 29 34.50 23.83 -48.14
C ARG A 29 35.96 23.47 -48.42
N VAL A 30 36.21 22.23 -48.78
CA VAL A 30 37.56 21.74 -49.11
C VAL A 30 38.09 22.37 -50.39
N ALA A 31 37.25 22.51 -51.44
CA ALA A 31 37.62 23.08 -52.73
C ALA A 31 38.00 24.58 -52.65
N TYR A 32 37.27 25.40 -51.89
CA TYR A 32 37.46 26.83 -51.82
C TYR A 32 38.29 27.31 -50.62
N LEU A 33 38.06 26.71 -49.42
CA LEU A 33 38.74 27.11 -48.18
C LEU A 33 39.90 26.20 -47.77
N GLY A 34 40.11 25.11 -48.49
CA GLY A 34 41.18 24.16 -48.23
C GLY A 34 42.59 24.71 -48.47
N LYS A 35 43.59 23.99 -47.96
CA LYS A 35 45.04 24.40 -48.09
C LYS A 35 45.50 24.58 -49.51
N LYS A 36 44.88 23.95 -50.50
CA LYS A 36 45.16 24.06 -51.96
C LYS A 36 44.02 24.76 -52.69
N GLY A 37 43.11 25.40 -52.01
CA GLY A 37 41.98 26.10 -52.63
C GLY A 37 42.37 27.41 -53.22
N PRO A 38 41.58 27.95 -54.21
CA PRO A 38 41.89 29.17 -55.00
C PRO A 38 41.99 30.40 -54.09
N ILE A 39 41.27 30.44 -52.95
CA ILE A 39 41.40 31.58 -52.01
C ILE A 39 42.75 31.54 -51.30
N THR A 40 43.23 30.37 -50.97
CA THR A 40 44.57 30.21 -50.38
C THR A 40 45.72 30.51 -51.43
N GLU A 41 45.47 30.18 -52.67
CA GLU A 41 46.41 30.56 -53.77
C GLU A 41 46.51 32.07 -53.95
N VAL A 42 45.37 32.77 -53.86
CA VAL A 42 45.38 34.25 -53.93
C VAL A 42 46.14 34.84 -52.74
N LEU A 43 45.96 34.29 -51.52
CA LEU A 43 46.75 34.67 -50.34
C LEU A 43 48.27 34.50 -50.56
N ARG A 44 48.69 33.38 -51.12
CA ARG A 44 50.13 33.15 -51.45
C ARG A 44 50.67 34.09 -52.49
N GLY A 45 49.81 34.48 -53.44
CA GLY A 45 50.18 35.46 -54.53
C GLY A 45 50.36 36.89 -54.03
N MET A 46 49.88 37.25 -52.85
CA MET A 46 49.98 38.60 -52.27
C MET A 46 51.42 39.03 -51.98
N GLY A 47 52.38 38.11 -51.91
CA GLY A 47 53.80 38.41 -51.75
C GLY A 47 54.42 39.27 -52.91
N LYS A 48 53.75 39.35 -54.08
CA LYS A 48 54.14 40.11 -55.25
C LYS A 48 53.52 41.48 -55.29
N LEU A 49 52.70 41.93 -54.37
CA LEU A 49 52.04 43.22 -54.32
C LEU A 49 52.84 44.23 -53.53
N SER A 50 52.59 45.52 -53.82
CA SER A 50 53.22 46.64 -53.11
C SER A 50 52.86 46.68 -51.63
N ALA A 51 53.66 47.39 -50.84
CA ALA A 51 53.46 47.45 -49.35
C ALA A 51 52.13 48.14 -49.00
N GLU A 52 51.59 48.99 -49.84
CA GLU A 52 50.30 49.70 -49.63
C GLU A 52 49.07 48.86 -50.02
N GLU A 53 49.22 47.98 -51.03
CA GLU A 53 48.14 47.18 -51.57
C GLU A 53 47.89 45.87 -50.73
N ARG A 54 48.92 45.38 -50.04
CA ARG A 54 48.83 44.14 -49.25
C ARG A 54 47.79 44.20 -48.17
N PRO A 55 47.68 45.22 -47.28
CA PRO A 55 46.69 45.29 -46.25
C PRO A 55 45.24 45.27 -46.79
N ARG A 56 45.02 46.01 -47.85
CA ARG A 56 43.72 46.13 -48.55
C ARG A 56 43.28 44.76 -49.13
N MET A 57 44.23 44.11 -49.81
CA MET A 57 43.93 42.78 -50.38
C MET A 57 43.76 41.69 -49.30
N GLY A 58 44.51 41.76 -48.22
CA GLY A 58 44.38 40.90 -47.10
C GLY A 58 42.99 41.00 -46.41
N ALA A 59 42.53 42.23 -46.23
CA ALA A 59 41.17 42.47 -45.68
C ALA A 59 40.08 41.92 -46.63
N LEU A 60 40.25 42.14 -47.98
CA LEU A 60 39.28 41.61 -48.95
C LEU A 60 39.26 40.03 -48.96
N VAL A 61 40.40 39.38 -48.90
CA VAL A 61 40.48 37.93 -48.86
C VAL A 61 39.85 37.40 -47.58
N ASN A 62 40.06 38.04 -46.44
CA ASN A 62 39.44 37.66 -45.18
C ASN A 62 37.91 37.83 -45.23
N GLU A 63 37.44 38.97 -45.78
CA GLU A 63 35.98 39.16 -45.95
C GLU A 63 35.35 38.11 -46.86
N VAL A 64 35.99 37.75 -47.97
CA VAL A 64 35.50 36.72 -48.89
C VAL A 64 35.46 35.30 -48.13
N ARG A 65 36.53 35.03 -47.42
CA ARG A 65 36.64 33.76 -46.63
C ARG A 65 35.56 33.70 -45.59
N GLU A 66 35.37 34.74 -44.80
CA GLU A 66 34.37 34.81 -43.74
C GLU A 66 32.95 34.70 -44.32
N ALA A 67 32.65 35.42 -45.42
CA ALA A 67 31.36 35.31 -46.07
C ALA A 67 31.05 33.89 -46.58
N ILE A 68 32.03 33.19 -47.15
CA ILE A 68 31.84 31.79 -47.59
C ILE A 68 31.68 30.88 -46.39
N GLN A 69 32.48 31.06 -45.34
CA GLN A 69 32.43 30.22 -44.14
C GLN A 69 31.10 30.38 -43.43
N THR A 70 30.65 31.61 -43.19
CA THR A 70 29.35 31.87 -42.55
C THR A 70 28.20 31.23 -43.34
N ARG A 71 28.20 31.40 -44.67
CA ARG A 71 27.15 30.82 -45.50
C ARG A 71 27.14 29.29 -45.50
N LEU A 72 28.33 28.67 -45.46
CA LEU A 72 28.48 27.23 -45.31
C LEU A 72 27.91 26.74 -43.97
N GLU A 73 28.27 27.41 -42.86
CA GLU A 73 27.79 27.07 -41.51
C GLU A 73 26.28 27.19 -41.42
N ASP A 74 25.69 28.27 -41.92
CA ASP A 74 24.24 28.46 -41.96
C ASP A 74 23.54 27.36 -42.77
N LYS A 75 24.09 27.02 -43.95
CA LYS A 75 23.48 25.98 -44.81
C LYS A 75 23.61 24.59 -44.21
N ILE A 76 24.74 24.26 -43.57
CA ILE A 76 24.95 23.03 -42.84
C ILE A 76 23.93 22.92 -41.71
N GLY A 77 23.79 23.93 -40.85
CA GLY A 77 22.84 23.94 -39.76
C GLY A 77 21.38 23.79 -40.22
N ASN A 78 21.02 24.41 -41.35
CA ASN A 78 19.68 24.25 -41.92
C ASN A 78 19.42 22.84 -42.46
N LEU A 79 20.40 22.22 -43.14
CA LEU A 79 20.30 20.86 -43.63
C LEU A 79 20.25 19.84 -42.48
N GLU A 80 21.05 20.02 -41.42
CA GLU A 80 21.02 19.20 -40.25
C GLU A 80 19.65 19.26 -39.55
N LYS A 81 19.09 20.47 -39.38
CA LYS A 81 17.74 20.65 -38.84
C LYS A 81 16.69 19.94 -39.69
N ALA A 82 16.75 20.13 -41.03
CA ALA A 82 15.81 19.49 -41.94
C ALA A 82 15.88 17.95 -41.88
N VAL A 83 17.08 17.39 -41.73
CA VAL A 83 17.26 15.93 -41.54
C VAL A 83 16.66 15.46 -40.23
N ILE A 84 16.86 16.21 -39.16
CA ILE A 84 16.26 15.89 -37.85
C ILE A 84 14.75 16.00 -37.92
N GLU A 85 14.20 17.07 -38.50
CA GLU A 85 12.75 17.23 -38.65
C GLU A 85 12.12 16.12 -39.49
N ALA A 86 12.76 15.75 -40.61
CA ALA A 86 12.31 14.66 -41.48
C ALA A 86 12.31 13.29 -40.70
N LYS A 87 13.33 13.07 -39.87
CA LYS A 87 13.44 11.90 -39.03
C LYS A 87 12.33 11.88 -37.97
N LEU A 88 12.14 12.99 -37.27
CA LEU A 88 11.08 13.13 -36.26
C LEU A 88 9.68 13.00 -36.88
N ALA A 89 9.46 13.45 -38.10
CA ALA A 89 8.18 13.29 -38.79
C ALA A 89 7.84 11.82 -39.13
N THR A 90 8.86 10.99 -39.32
CA THR A 90 8.70 9.57 -39.63
C THR A 90 8.72 8.64 -38.39
N GLU A 91 9.35 9.08 -37.32
CA GLU A 91 9.36 8.35 -36.05
C GLU A 91 8.08 8.62 -35.24
N THR A 92 7.11 7.74 -35.36
CA THR A 92 5.88 7.79 -34.54
C THR A 92 5.99 6.80 -33.38
N ILE A 93 5.84 7.33 -32.16
CA ILE A 93 5.71 6.50 -30.96
C ILE A 93 4.24 6.51 -30.57
N ASP A 94 3.65 5.32 -30.49
CA ASP A 94 2.29 5.18 -29.95
C ASP A 94 2.33 5.42 -28.43
N VAL A 95 1.93 6.61 -28.01
CA VAL A 95 1.88 7.02 -26.60
C VAL A 95 0.74 6.36 -25.83
N THR A 96 -0.17 5.66 -26.52
CA THR A 96 -1.27 4.91 -25.88
C THR A 96 -0.87 3.51 -25.47
N LEU A 97 0.28 3.02 -25.92
CA LEU A 97 0.81 1.73 -25.50
C LEU A 97 1.05 1.74 -23.99
N PRO A 98 0.49 0.76 -23.26
CA PRO A 98 0.71 0.66 -21.82
C PRO A 98 2.20 0.45 -21.54
N GLY A 99 2.70 1.10 -20.50
CA GLY A 99 4.03 0.84 -19.98
C GLY A 99 4.18 -0.60 -19.49
N ARG A 100 5.40 -1.04 -19.24
CA ARG A 100 5.65 -2.36 -18.64
C ARG A 100 4.97 -2.39 -17.27
N PRO A 101 4.01 -3.31 -17.03
CA PRO A 101 3.34 -3.40 -15.75
C PRO A 101 4.36 -3.75 -14.66
N VAL A 102 4.40 -2.95 -13.61
CA VAL A 102 5.15 -3.26 -12.40
C VAL A 102 4.20 -4.00 -11.47
N GLU A 103 4.53 -5.23 -11.13
CA GLU A 103 3.76 -5.98 -10.13
C GLU A 103 4.03 -5.38 -8.74
N THR A 104 3.01 -4.79 -8.16
CA THR A 104 3.03 -4.32 -6.77
C THR A 104 2.54 -5.45 -5.86
N GLY A 105 3.18 -5.61 -4.71
CA GLY A 105 2.67 -6.46 -3.64
C GLY A 105 1.39 -5.87 -3.04
N CYS A 106 0.69 -6.69 -2.26
CA CYS A 106 -0.45 -6.27 -1.44
C CYS A 106 -0.37 -6.96 -0.08
N HIS A 107 -1.05 -6.40 0.91
CA HIS A 107 -1.21 -7.07 2.19
C HIS A 107 -2.08 -8.31 2.02
N HIS A 108 -1.80 -9.33 2.84
CA HIS A 108 -2.71 -10.47 2.95
C HIS A 108 -4.09 -9.97 3.41
N PRO A 109 -5.22 -10.51 2.89
CA PRO A 109 -6.55 -10.00 3.23
C PRO A 109 -6.85 -10.02 4.73
N LEU A 110 -6.34 -11.00 5.50
CA LEU A 110 -6.47 -10.99 6.96
C LEU A 110 -5.68 -9.85 7.60
N THR A 111 -4.44 -9.60 7.17
CA THR A 111 -3.64 -8.48 7.66
C THR A 111 -4.35 -7.15 7.41
N ALA A 112 -4.87 -6.96 6.20
CA ALA A 112 -5.61 -5.74 5.86
C ALA A 112 -6.88 -5.55 6.71
N VAL A 113 -7.59 -6.64 7.06
CA VAL A 113 -8.76 -6.57 7.94
C VAL A 113 -8.36 -6.29 9.39
N VAL A 114 -7.30 -6.93 9.89
CA VAL A 114 -6.79 -6.68 11.26
C VAL A 114 -6.37 -5.22 11.40
N GLU A 115 -5.56 -4.69 10.48
CA GLU A 115 -5.15 -3.28 10.45
C GLU A 115 -6.35 -2.33 10.44
N GLN A 116 -7.37 -2.60 9.63
CA GLN A 116 -8.59 -1.78 9.61
C GLN A 116 -9.36 -1.83 10.92
N ILE A 117 -9.42 -2.99 11.59
CA ILE A 117 -10.05 -3.12 12.90
C ILE A 117 -9.26 -2.33 13.95
N GLU A 118 -7.93 -2.46 13.93
CA GLU A 118 -7.04 -1.70 14.81
C GLU A 118 -7.23 -0.18 14.62
N ASP A 119 -7.24 0.31 13.38
CA ASP A 119 -7.44 1.72 13.07
C ASP A 119 -8.78 2.26 13.62
N VAL A 120 -9.85 1.47 13.51
CA VAL A 120 -11.16 1.85 14.05
C VAL A 120 -11.10 1.99 15.57
N PHE A 121 -10.49 1.04 16.28
CA PHE A 121 -10.41 1.07 17.74
C PHE A 121 -9.38 2.09 18.25
N ILE A 122 -8.23 2.24 17.60
CA ILE A 122 -7.26 3.30 17.91
C ILE A 122 -7.93 4.67 17.75
N GLY A 123 -8.73 4.86 16.69
CA GLY A 123 -9.53 6.09 16.49
C GLY A 123 -10.58 6.33 17.57
N MET A 124 -10.99 5.31 18.32
CA MET A 124 -11.84 5.41 19.51
C MET A 124 -11.05 5.53 20.82
N GLY A 125 -9.71 5.61 20.76
CA GLY A 125 -8.83 5.77 21.92
C GLY A 125 -8.45 4.46 22.61
N TYR A 126 -8.46 3.32 21.90
CA TYR A 126 -7.92 2.06 22.39
C TYR A 126 -6.41 1.99 22.12
N GLU A 127 -5.69 1.29 22.97
CA GLU A 127 -4.30 0.91 22.79
C GLU A 127 -4.22 -0.54 22.30
N VAL A 128 -3.25 -0.87 21.45
CA VAL A 128 -3.01 -2.24 21.01
C VAL A 128 -2.10 -2.93 22.04
N ALA A 129 -2.58 -4.04 22.61
CA ALA A 129 -1.82 -4.84 23.54
C ALA A 129 -1.47 -6.20 22.93
N GLU A 130 -0.20 -6.56 22.98
CA GLU A 130 0.30 -7.84 22.48
C GLU A 130 0.63 -8.81 23.60
N GLY A 131 0.62 -10.10 23.30
CA GLY A 131 0.96 -11.17 24.24
C GLY A 131 1.47 -12.43 23.56
N THR A 132 1.92 -13.37 24.36
CA THR A 132 2.51 -14.64 23.90
C THR A 132 1.45 -15.63 23.42
N GLU A 133 1.79 -16.39 22.35
CA GLU A 133 0.93 -17.47 21.85
C GLU A 133 1.01 -18.73 22.75
N VAL A 134 2.20 -19.00 23.28
CA VAL A 134 2.39 -20.03 24.31
C VAL A 134 2.12 -19.41 25.67
N GLU A 135 1.09 -19.90 26.35
CA GLU A 135 0.54 -19.28 27.54
C GLU A 135 0.45 -20.25 28.70
N LYS A 136 0.43 -19.72 29.91
CA LYS A 136 0.13 -20.51 31.12
C LYS A 136 -1.36 -20.76 31.24
N ASP A 137 -1.73 -21.97 31.70
CA ASP A 137 -3.10 -22.35 32.00
C ASP A 137 -3.82 -21.33 32.91
N TYR A 138 -3.10 -20.77 33.87
CA TYR A 138 -3.62 -19.73 34.75
C TYR A 138 -4.20 -18.53 33.99
N TYR A 139 -3.45 -17.94 33.05
CA TYR A 139 -3.91 -16.75 32.30
C TYR A 139 -4.95 -17.08 31.22
N ASN A 140 -4.88 -18.32 30.69
CA ASN A 140 -5.84 -18.73 29.67
C ASN A 140 -7.19 -19.12 30.26
N PHE A 141 -7.21 -19.55 31.53
CA PHE A 141 -8.43 -20.08 32.17
C PHE A 141 -8.70 -19.53 33.57
N GLU A 142 -7.83 -19.81 34.57
CA GLU A 142 -8.14 -19.50 35.96
C GLU A 142 -8.39 -18.03 36.21
N ALA A 143 -7.52 -17.13 35.70
CA ALA A 143 -7.66 -15.68 35.79
C ALA A 143 -8.92 -15.15 35.09
N LEU A 144 -9.57 -15.96 34.27
CA LEU A 144 -10.79 -15.65 33.52
C LEU A 144 -12.03 -16.35 34.11
N ASN A 145 -12.02 -16.63 35.41
CA ASN A 145 -13.13 -17.31 36.13
C ASN A 145 -13.43 -18.72 35.63
N LEU A 146 -12.41 -19.45 35.15
CA LEU A 146 -12.47 -20.84 34.69
C LEU A 146 -11.54 -21.71 35.55
N PRO A 147 -11.90 -22.04 36.79
CA PRO A 147 -11.07 -22.86 37.67
C PRO A 147 -10.83 -24.27 37.11
N LYS A 148 -9.82 -24.97 37.64
CA LYS A 148 -9.54 -26.36 37.25
C LYS A 148 -10.78 -27.23 37.48
N GLY A 149 -11.12 -28.07 36.49
CA GLY A 149 -12.32 -28.92 36.52
C GLY A 149 -13.63 -28.23 36.14
N HIS A 150 -13.61 -26.97 35.70
CA HIS A 150 -14.82 -26.32 35.21
C HIS A 150 -15.24 -26.90 33.84
N PRO A 151 -16.53 -27.27 33.62
CA PRO A 151 -16.99 -27.93 32.39
C PRO A 151 -16.72 -27.10 31.11
N ALA A 152 -16.70 -25.78 31.22
CA ALA A 152 -16.43 -24.91 30.07
C ALA A 152 -14.98 -25.02 29.55
N ARG A 153 -14.04 -25.64 30.29
CA ARG A 153 -12.69 -25.94 29.78
C ARG A 153 -12.71 -27.06 28.73
N ASP A 154 -13.55 -28.06 28.93
CA ASP A 154 -13.72 -29.20 28.02
C ASP A 154 -14.40 -28.79 26.72
N MET A 155 -15.16 -27.68 26.73
CA MET A 155 -15.77 -27.09 25.53
C MET A 155 -14.75 -26.35 24.62
N GLN A 156 -13.57 -26.05 25.16
CA GLN A 156 -12.48 -25.43 24.37
C GLN A 156 -11.40 -26.49 24.16
N ASP A 157 -11.47 -27.19 23.03
CA ASP A 157 -10.45 -28.14 22.64
C ASP A 157 -9.07 -27.44 22.56
N THR A 158 -8.21 -27.72 23.53
CA THR A 158 -6.98 -26.99 23.81
C THR A 158 -5.75 -27.83 23.47
N PHE A 159 -4.77 -27.22 22.83
CA PHE A 159 -3.44 -27.80 22.63
C PHE A 159 -2.56 -27.54 23.85
N TYR A 160 -2.41 -28.55 24.70
CA TYR A 160 -1.48 -28.51 25.83
C TYR A 160 -0.07 -28.92 25.42
N ILE A 161 0.94 -28.17 25.84
CA ILE A 161 2.35 -28.51 25.72
C ILE A 161 2.83 -29.24 26.95
N THR A 162 2.37 -28.78 28.14
CA THR A 162 2.54 -29.41 29.45
C THR A 162 1.23 -29.27 30.22
N GLU A 163 1.13 -29.82 31.43
CA GLU A 163 -0.05 -29.65 32.27
C GLU A 163 -0.39 -28.19 32.63
N GLU A 164 0.61 -27.29 32.55
CA GLU A 164 0.46 -25.87 32.92
C GLU A 164 0.72 -24.91 31.77
N THR A 165 1.07 -25.42 30.61
CA THR A 165 1.44 -24.59 29.44
C THR A 165 0.70 -25.09 28.20
N LEU A 166 0.11 -24.17 27.47
CA LEU A 166 -0.75 -24.45 26.32
C LEU A 166 -0.55 -23.44 25.18
N LEU A 167 -1.10 -23.71 24.02
CA LEU A 167 -1.35 -22.70 22.99
C LEU A 167 -2.65 -21.99 23.32
N ARG A 168 -2.63 -20.66 23.43
CA ARG A 168 -3.80 -19.87 23.87
C ARG A 168 -5.01 -20.12 22.96
N THR A 169 -6.17 -20.30 23.56
CA THR A 169 -7.44 -20.55 22.85
C THR A 169 -8.21 -19.29 22.52
N HIS A 170 -7.79 -18.16 23.09
CA HIS A 170 -8.31 -16.82 22.90
C HIS A 170 -7.24 -15.78 23.31
N THR A 171 -7.44 -14.52 22.96
CA THR A 171 -6.52 -13.44 23.34
C THR A 171 -6.84 -12.81 24.69
N SER A 172 -7.85 -13.32 25.42
CA SER A 172 -8.22 -12.85 26.78
C SER A 172 -7.08 -13.00 27.80
N SER A 173 -6.11 -13.90 27.57
CA SER A 173 -4.91 -13.98 28.40
C SER A 173 -4.10 -12.68 28.40
N VAL A 174 -4.09 -11.94 27.27
CA VAL A 174 -3.45 -10.62 27.18
C VAL A 174 -4.21 -9.61 28.04
N GLN A 175 -5.55 -9.67 28.05
CA GLN A 175 -6.39 -8.83 28.91
C GLN A 175 -6.07 -9.09 30.39
N ALA A 176 -6.02 -10.36 30.82
CA ALA A 176 -5.69 -10.74 32.19
C ALA A 176 -4.31 -10.21 32.61
N ARG A 177 -3.30 -10.38 31.76
CA ARG A 177 -1.95 -9.86 32.01
C ARG A 177 -1.91 -8.31 32.07
N THR A 178 -2.63 -7.65 31.21
CA THR A 178 -2.69 -6.18 31.20
C THR A 178 -3.35 -5.66 32.49
N MET A 179 -4.44 -6.28 32.93
CA MET A 179 -5.09 -5.95 34.20
C MET A 179 -4.16 -6.19 35.40
N GLU A 180 -3.46 -7.31 35.45
CA GLU A 180 -2.53 -7.64 36.52
C GLU A 180 -1.36 -6.66 36.56
N ASN A 181 -0.77 -6.35 35.40
CA ASN A 181 0.37 -5.44 35.28
C ASN A 181 0.04 -3.96 35.51
N ASN A 182 -1.21 -3.58 35.44
CA ASN A 182 -1.64 -2.21 35.77
C ASN A 182 -1.59 -1.99 37.29
N LYS A 183 -0.43 -1.57 37.80
CA LYS A 183 -0.15 -1.43 39.24
C LYS A 183 -1.03 -0.40 39.93
N GLU A 184 -1.38 0.66 39.21
CA GLU A 184 -2.21 1.75 39.76
C GLU A 184 -3.70 1.42 39.74
N LYS A 185 -4.08 0.32 39.09
CA LYS A 185 -5.48 -0.09 38.92
C LYS A 185 -6.37 1.04 38.36
N GLY A 186 -5.78 1.85 37.48
CA GLY A 186 -6.50 2.87 36.73
C GLY A 186 -7.30 2.30 35.56
N PRO A 187 -7.96 3.17 34.77
CA PRO A 187 -8.70 2.77 33.60
C PRO A 187 -7.85 2.02 32.57
N ILE A 188 -8.46 1.04 31.88
CA ILE A 188 -7.87 0.29 30.78
C ILE A 188 -8.79 0.40 29.55
N LYS A 189 -8.20 0.57 28.38
CA LYS A 189 -8.93 0.57 27.10
C LYS A 189 -8.04 0.01 26.01
N ILE A 190 -8.11 -1.28 25.78
CA ILE A 190 -7.20 -2.01 24.89
C ILE A 190 -7.94 -2.88 23.88
N ILE A 191 -7.25 -3.17 22.75
CA ILE A 191 -7.53 -4.30 21.88
C ILE A 191 -6.34 -5.24 21.84
N CYS A 192 -6.62 -6.53 21.70
CA CYS A 192 -5.62 -7.60 21.73
C CYS A 192 -5.75 -8.44 20.45
N PRO A 193 -5.14 -8.04 19.32
CA PRO A 193 -5.09 -8.87 18.13
C PRO A 193 -4.07 -9.99 18.31
N GLY A 194 -4.35 -11.17 17.77
CA GLY A 194 -3.39 -12.25 17.80
C GLY A 194 -3.91 -13.59 17.32
N LYS A 195 -2.99 -14.50 17.04
CA LYS A 195 -3.31 -15.89 16.70
C LYS A 195 -3.75 -16.66 17.93
N VAL A 196 -4.71 -17.53 17.71
CA VAL A 196 -5.26 -18.44 18.73
C VAL A 196 -5.41 -19.83 18.13
N TYR A 197 -5.50 -20.85 18.99
CA TYR A 197 -5.41 -22.24 18.60
C TYR A 197 -6.49 -23.07 19.30
N ARG A 198 -7.21 -23.88 18.53
CA ARG A 198 -8.21 -24.84 19.05
C ARG A 198 -8.08 -26.15 18.31
N ARG A 199 -8.32 -27.27 18.97
CA ARG A 199 -8.26 -28.61 18.35
C ARG A 199 -9.49 -28.93 17.49
N ASP A 200 -10.03 -27.91 16.81
CA ASP A 200 -11.13 -28.10 15.89
C ASP A 200 -10.62 -28.75 14.58
N ASP A 201 -11.44 -29.51 13.92
CA ASP A 201 -11.19 -30.01 12.59
C ASP A 201 -11.34 -28.87 11.58
N ASP A 202 -10.44 -28.82 10.58
CA ASP A 202 -10.46 -27.80 9.54
C ASP A 202 -11.63 -28.07 8.56
N ASP A 203 -12.60 -27.16 8.55
CA ASP A 203 -13.70 -27.16 7.59
C ASP A 203 -13.85 -25.78 6.90
N ALA A 204 -14.96 -25.52 6.23
CA ALA A 204 -15.19 -24.25 5.56
C ALA A 204 -15.36 -23.06 6.53
N THR A 205 -15.61 -23.30 7.81
CA THR A 205 -15.94 -22.29 8.83
C THR A 205 -15.07 -22.35 10.07
N HIS A 206 -14.34 -23.43 10.28
CA HIS A 206 -13.45 -23.66 11.41
C HIS A 206 -12.02 -23.95 10.94
N SER A 207 -11.07 -23.52 11.74
CA SER A 207 -9.64 -23.82 11.57
C SER A 207 -8.99 -24.00 12.93
N HIS A 208 -8.06 -24.96 13.02
CA HIS A 208 -7.28 -25.19 14.23
C HIS A 208 -6.43 -23.99 14.64
N GLN A 209 -6.18 -23.07 13.75
CA GLN A 209 -5.51 -21.78 13.96
C GLN A 209 -6.32 -20.68 13.29
N PHE A 210 -6.56 -19.58 14.02
CA PHE A 210 -7.20 -18.38 13.45
C PHE A 210 -6.75 -17.12 14.18
N MET A 211 -7.11 -15.96 13.63
CA MET A 211 -6.83 -14.67 14.24
C MET A 211 -8.03 -14.18 15.04
N GLN A 212 -7.81 -13.83 16.29
CA GLN A 212 -8.82 -13.23 17.14
C GLN A 212 -8.43 -11.81 17.54
N ILE A 213 -9.39 -10.92 17.63
CA ILE A 213 -9.24 -9.57 18.14
C ILE A 213 -10.22 -9.42 19.29
N GLU A 214 -9.71 -9.23 20.49
CA GLU A 214 -10.51 -8.95 21.67
C GLU A 214 -10.30 -7.54 22.15
N GLY A 215 -11.33 -6.94 22.73
CA GLY A 215 -11.26 -5.64 23.36
C GLY A 215 -11.65 -5.70 24.81
N LEU A 216 -11.02 -4.86 25.63
CA LEU A 216 -11.31 -4.69 27.05
C LEU A 216 -11.36 -3.20 27.38
N VAL A 217 -12.42 -2.83 28.08
CA VAL A 217 -12.52 -1.50 28.73
C VAL A 217 -12.82 -1.71 30.20
N ILE A 218 -12.04 -1.07 31.06
CA ILE A 218 -12.28 -1.01 32.51
C ILE A 218 -12.22 0.46 32.92
N ASP A 219 -13.26 0.92 33.59
CA ASP A 219 -13.30 2.24 34.18
C ASP A 219 -14.43 2.31 35.22
N LYS A 220 -14.60 3.43 35.89
CA LYS A 220 -15.73 3.71 36.76
C LYS A 220 -16.99 3.97 35.91
N ASN A 221 -18.13 3.46 36.37
CA ASN A 221 -19.44 3.67 35.75
C ASN A 221 -19.61 3.13 34.30
N ILE A 222 -18.82 2.15 33.88
CA ILE A 222 -19.01 1.47 32.60
C ILE A 222 -20.30 0.67 32.59
N ARG A 223 -21.07 0.75 31.50
CA ARG A 223 -22.39 0.14 31.36
C ARG A 223 -22.49 -0.68 30.08
N MET A 224 -23.50 -1.54 30.04
CA MET A 224 -23.84 -2.31 28.83
C MET A 224 -24.19 -1.43 27.63
N SER A 225 -24.68 -0.18 27.86
CA SER A 225 -24.91 0.82 26.82
C SER A 225 -23.62 1.29 26.13
N ASP A 226 -22.52 1.34 26.88
CA ASP A 226 -21.21 1.75 26.37
C ASP A 226 -20.63 0.66 25.47
N LEU A 227 -20.75 -0.60 25.86
CA LEU A 227 -20.45 -1.75 25.02
C LEU A 227 -21.27 -1.69 23.71
N LYS A 228 -22.59 -1.55 23.81
CA LYS A 228 -23.46 -1.47 22.65
C LYS A 228 -23.07 -0.31 21.72
N GLY A 229 -22.80 0.86 22.26
CA GLY A 229 -22.39 2.05 21.49
C GLY A 229 -21.07 1.83 20.76
N THR A 230 -20.06 1.27 21.46
CA THR A 230 -18.75 0.91 20.89
C THR A 230 -18.89 -0.05 19.72
N LEU A 231 -19.63 -1.13 19.90
CA LEU A 231 -19.81 -2.15 18.87
C LEU A 231 -20.64 -1.63 17.69
N GLN A 232 -21.59 -0.73 17.93
CA GLN A 232 -22.35 -0.09 16.85
C GLN A 232 -21.47 0.81 15.97
N VAL A 233 -20.55 1.58 16.56
CA VAL A 233 -19.58 2.40 15.82
C VAL A 233 -18.66 1.49 15.00
N PHE A 234 -18.14 0.43 15.62
CA PHE A 234 -17.30 -0.56 14.93
C PHE A 234 -18.01 -1.15 13.70
N VAL A 235 -19.24 -1.64 13.87
CA VAL A 235 -20.02 -2.26 12.78
C VAL A 235 -20.25 -1.28 11.62
N LYS A 236 -20.62 -0.04 11.93
CA LYS A 236 -20.84 0.99 10.90
C LYS A 236 -19.57 1.29 10.12
N LYS A 237 -18.42 1.39 10.80
CA LYS A 237 -17.12 1.64 10.16
C LYS A 237 -16.65 0.48 9.29
N MET A 238 -16.87 -0.75 9.72
CA MET A 238 -16.42 -1.96 9.00
C MET A 238 -17.35 -2.37 7.86
N PHE A 239 -18.68 -2.22 8.03
CA PHE A 239 -19.69 -2.80 7.14
C PHE A 239 -20.65 -1.80 6.53
N GLY A 240 -20.52 -0.51 6.87
CA GLY A 240 -21.34 0.58 6.32
C GLY A 240 -22.37 1.12 7.29
N GLU A 241 -22.79 2.37 7.08
CA GLU A 241 -23.65 3.15 7.98
C GLU A 241 -25.06 2.55 8.16
N ASP A 242 -25.55 1.78 7.18
CA ASP A 242 -26.87 1.18 7.19
C ASP A 242 -26.94 -0.13 8.00
N ARG A 243 -25.85 -0.53 8.66
CA ARG A 243 -25.83 -1.77 9.43
C ARG A 243 -26.40 -1.57 10.82
N GLU A 244 -27.30 -2.47 11.16
CA GLU A 244 -27.89 -2.55 12.49
C GLU A 244 -27.27 -3.69 13.29
N ILE A 245 -27.22 -3.54 14.60
CA ILE A 245 -26.77 -4.56 15.53
C ILE A 245 -27.94 -5.09 16.37
N ARG A 246 -27.86 -6.37 16.72
CA ARG A 246 -28.75 -7.04 17.64
C ARG A 246 -27.93 -7.80 18.68
N LEU A 247 -28.22 -7.59 19.96
CA LEU A 247 -27.60 -8.32 21.05
C LEU A 247 -28.55 -9.43 21.48
N ARG A 248 -28.08 -10.66 21.53
CA ARG A 248 -28.81 -11.85 22.06
C ARG A 248 -28.15 -12.27 23.35
N PRO A 249 -28.92 -12.63 24.40
CA PRO A 249 -28.35 -13.21 25.63
C PRO A 249 -27.52 -14.45 25.30
N SER A 250 -26.37 -14.58 25.98
CA SER A 250 -25.47 -15.73 25.89
C SER A 250 -24.82 -15.99 27.28
N PHE A 251 -23.91 -16.94 27.34
CA PHE A 251 -23.17 -17.25 28.55
C PHE A 251 -21.68 -17.41 28.24
N PHE A 252 -20.86 -16.65 28.94
CA PHE A 252 -19.40 -16.83 28.98
C PHE A 252 -18.96 -16.73 30.47
N PRO A 253 -18.06 -17.61 30.95
CA PRO A 253 -17.66 -17.62 32.36
C PRO A 253 -17.01 -16.32 32.85
N PHE A 254 -16.38 -15.57 31.94
CA PHE A 254 -15.63 -14.35 32.21
C PHE A 254 -16.45 -13.07 32.04
N THR A 255 -17.73 -13.17 31.64
CA THR A 255 -18.63 -12.01 31.51
C THR A 255 -20.01 -12.28 32.07
N GLU A 256 -20.64 -11.25 32.68
CA GLU A 256 -22.02 -11.29 33.17
C GLU A 256 -22.61 -9.86 33.27
N PRO A 257 -23.66 -9.52 32.48
CA PRO A 257 -24.30 -10.36 31.47
C PRO A 257 -23.44 -10.56 30.22
N SER A 258 -23.63 -11.70 29.58
CA SER A 258 -23.00 -12.06 28.32
C SER A 258 -23.96 -11.93 27.16
N VAL A 259 -23.47 -11.55 25.98
CA VAL A 259 -24.25 -11.41 24.74
C VAL A 259 -23.46 -11.90 23.54
N GLU A 260 -24.17 -12.43 22.58
CA GLU A 260 -23.70 -12.56 21.21
C GLU A 260 -24.25 -11.42 20.38
N MET A 261 -23.42 -10.87 19.50
CA MET A 261 -23.83 -9.76 18.63
C MET A 261 -23.98 -10.24 17.21
N ASP A 262 -25.15 -9.96 16.66
CA ASP A 262 -25.49 -10.15 15.27
C ASP A 262 -25.52 -8.79 14.54
N ILE A 263 -25.17 -8.82 13.25
CA ILE A 263 -25.38 -7.69 12.32
C ILE A 263 -26.49 -8.02 11.33
N SER A 264 -27.16 -6.99 10.83
CA SER A 264 -28.12 -7.15 9.72
C SER A 264 -27.41 -7.69 8.48
N CYS A 265 -27.97 -8.73 7.86
CA CYS A 265 -27.35 -9.42 6.72
C CYS A 265 -27.08 -8.47 5.56
N MET A 266 -25.84 -8.48 5.07
CA MET A 266 -25.39 -7.61 3.98
C MET A 266 -26.06 -7.94 2.64
N MET A 267 -26.39 -9.20 2.40
CA MET A 267 -26.98 -9.67 1.14
C MET A 267 -28.47 -9.35 1.02
N CYS A 268 -29.23 -9.49 2.11
CA CYS A 268 -30.69 -9.35 2.06
C CYS A 268 -31.22 -8.16 2.85
N HIS A 269 -30.36 -7.36 3.47
CA HIS A 269 -30.74 -6.19 4.28
C HIS A 269 -31.82 -6.53 5.33
N GLY A 270 -31.64 -7.65 6.05
CA GLY A 270 -32.54 -8.09 7.09
C GLY A 270 -33.78 -8.88 6.64
N LYS A 271 -34.01 -9.06 5.32
CA LYS A 271 -35.20 -9.75 4.79
C LYS A 271 -35.14 -11.28 4.88
N GLY A 272 -33.98 -11.85 5.08
CA GLY A 272 -33.74 -13.30 5.08
C GLY A 272 -33.29 -13.81 3.70
N CYS A 273 -32.19 -14.58 3.65
CA CYS A 273 -31.65 -15.22 2.45
C CYS A 273 -30.85 -16.48 2.82
N GLY A 274 -30.31 -17.18 1.83
CA GLY A 274 -29.47 -18.37 2.05
C GLY A 274 -28.27 -18.12 2.97
N THR A 275 -27.58 -16.96 2.81
CA THR A 275 -26.39 -16.59 3.60
C THR A 275 -26.71 -16.46 5.10
N CYS A 276 -27.82 -15.84 5.45
CA CYS A 276 -28.27 -15.71 6.85
C CYS A 276 -29.23 -16.81 7.28
N LYS A 277 -29.38 -17.87 6.49
CA LYS A 277 -30.29 -19.01 6.74
C LYS A 277 -31.73 -18.56 7.05
N GLY A 278 -32.21 -17.54 6.33
CA GLY A 278 -33.57 -17.00 6.47
C GLY A 278 -33.79 -16.03 7.63
N THR A 279 -32.81 -15.84 8.54
CA THR A 279 -32.97 -15.05 9.77
C THR A 279 -32.90 -13.54 9.56
N GLY A 280 -32.23 -13.07 8.49
CA GLY A 280 -31.90 -11.67 8.28
C GLY A 280 -30.69 -11.15 9.07
N TRP A 281 -30.12 -11.98 9.96
CA TRP A 281 -29.04 -11.63 10.89
C TRP A 281 -27.86 -12.59 10.78
N ILE A 282 -26.65 -12.09 11.05
CA ILE A 282 -25.41 -12.86 11.01
C ILE A 282 -24.63 -12.56 12.28
N GLU A 283 -24.33 -13.60 13.05
CA GLU A 283 -23.48 -13.50 14.24
C GLU A 283 -22.02 -13.20 13.84
N ILE A 284 -21.41 -12.26 14.56
CA ILE A 284 -20.02 -11.84 14.30
C ILE A 284 -19.11 -11.88 15.51
N LEU A 285 -19.62 -11.75 16.72
CA LEU A 285 -18.80 -11.72 17.95
C LEU A 285 -19.57 -12.04 19.21
N GLY A 286 -18.83 -12.47 20.25
CA GLY A 286 -19.28 -12.54 21.63
C GLY A 286 -18.81 -11.34 22.45
N ALA A 287 -19.61 -10.92 23.43
CA ALA A 287 -19.29 -9.77 24.28
C ALA A 287 -20.00 -9.86 25.63
N GLY A 288 -19.65 -8.98 26.57
CA GLY A 288 -20.37 -8.87 27.85
C GLY A 288 -19.70 -7.90 28.81
N MET A 289 -20.34 -7.71 29.94
CA MET A 289 -19.72 -7.01 31.07
C MET A 289 -18.73 -7.96 31.77
N VAL A 290 -17.55 -7.43 32.11
CA VAL A 290 -16.52 -8.24 32.77
C VAL A 290 -17.05 -8.77 34.11
N HIS A 291 -16.89 -10.09 34.33
CA HIS A 291 -17.36 -10.72 35.54
C HIS A 291 -16.60 -10.14 36.76
N PRO A 292 -17.28 -9.86 37.90
CA PRO A 292 -16.62 -9.31 39.10
C PRO A 292 -15.42 -10.15 39.59
N ASN A 293 -15.50 -11.48 39.55
CA ASN A 293 -14.38 -12.35 39.92
C ASN A 293 -13.13 -12.10 39.05
N VAL A 294 -13.27 -11.79 37.77
CA VAL A 294 -12.15 -11.51 36.87
C VAL A 294 -11.46 -10.20 37.29
N LEU A 295 -12.24 -9.16 37.63
CA LEU A 295 -11.74 -7.90 38.15
C LEU A 295 -11.00 -8.11 39.49
N GLU A 296 -11.59 -8.84 40.42
CA GLU A 296 -11.02 -9.12 41.76
C GLU A 296 -9.73 -9.95 41.66
N MET A 297 -9.68 -10.98 40.82
CA MET A 297 -8.47 -11.75 40.58
C MET A 297 -7.33 -10.91 40.00
N ALA A 298 -7.66 -9.92 39.22
CA ALA A 298 -6.69 -8.97 38.68
C ALA A 298 -6.37 -7.83 39.65
N GLY A 299 -6.98 -7.79 40.84
CA GLY A 299 -6.73 -6.82 41.90
C GLY A 299 -7.48 -5.50 41.76
N TYR A 300 -8.55 -5.45 40.97
CA TYR A 300 -9.49 -4.33 40.91
C TYR A 300 -10.61 -4.49 41.94
N ASP A 301 -11.07 -3.41 42.53
CA ASP A 301 -12.29 -3.42 43.36
C ASP A 301 -13.51 -3.44 42.43
N SER A 302 -14.21 -4.57 42.36
CA SER A 302 -15.38 -4.78 41.50
C SER A 302 -16.60 -3.90 41.89
N LYS A 303 -16.57 -3.27 43.08
CA LYS A 303 -17.61 -2.29 43.48
C LYS A 303 -17.36 -0.91 42.93
N GLU A 304 -16.10 -0.56 42.65
CA GLU A 304 -15.70 0.73 42.14
C GLU A 304 -15.52 0.72 40.58
N TYR A 305 -14.96 -0.38 40.08
CA TYR A 305 -14.66 -0.55 38.66
C TYR A 305 -15.61 -1.55 38.00
N GLN A 306 -16.03 -1.21 36.79
CA GLN A 306 -16.76 -2.09 35.90
C GLN A 306 -16.02 -2.12 34.56
N GLY A 307 -16.35 -3.10 33.74
CA GLY A 307 -15.76 -3.18 32.42
C GLY A 307 -16.65 -3.94 31.46
N PHE A 308 -16.33 -3.86 30.20
CA PHE A 308 -16.84 -4.75 29.17
C PHE A 308 -15.72 -5.34 28.34
N ALA A 309 -15.98 -6.51 27.80
CA ALA A 309 -15.10 -7.19 26.87
C ALA A 309 -15.88 -7.70 25.65
N PHE A 310 -15.19 -7.85 24.54
CA PHE A 310 -15.72 -8.45 23.31
C PHE A 310 -14.61 -9.21 22.59
N GLY A 311 -14.98 -10.21 21.77
CA GLY A 311 -14.02 -10.99 21.00
C GLY A 311 -14.58 -11.41 19.65
N MET A 312 -13.83 -11.16 18.57
CA MET A 312 -14.21 -11.47 17.20
C MET A 312 -13.10 -12.21 16.46
N GLY A 313 -13.46 -13.12 15.56
CA GLY A 313 -12.53 -13.75 14.61
C GLY A 313 -12.29 -12.86 13.41
N ALA A 314 -11.04 -12.53 13.11
CA ALA A 314 -10.69 -11.69 11.95
C ALA A 314 -11.12 -12.35 10.63
N GLU A 315 -11.00 -13.68 10.52
CA GLU A 315 -11.46 -14.44 9.37
C GLU A 315 -12.97 -14.29 9.14
N ARG A 316 -13.76 -14.33 10.23
CA ARG A 316 -15.21 -14.15 10.13
C ARG A 316 -15.57 -12.79 9.56
N ILE A 317 -14.87 -11.74 10.01
CA ILE A 317 -15.02 -10.39 9.48
C ILE A 317 -14.59 -10.31 8.01
N ALA A 318 -13.43 -10.90 7.67
CA ALA A 318 -12.90 -10.94 6.32
C ALA A 318 -13.82 -11.72 5.35
N MET A 319 -14.30 -12.90 5.77
CA MET A 319 -15.25 -13.70 4.99
C MET A 319 -16.51 -12.89 4.64
N LEU A 320 -17.07 -12.22 5.63
CA LEU A 320 -18.27 -11.40 5.43
C LEU A 320 -17.97 -10.18 4.55
N LYS A 321 -16.86 -9.51 4.77
CA LYS A 321 -16.48 -8.29 4.04
C LYS A 321 -16.17 -8.55 2.57
N TYR A 322 -15.46 -9.63 2.28
CA TYR A 322 -14.97 -9.96 0.95
C TYR A 322 -15.81 -11.03 0.22
N GLY A 323 -16.81 -11.61 0.89
CA GLY A 323 -17.64 -12.66 0.31
C GLY A 323 -16.89 -13.99 0.13
N VAL A 324 -15.92 -14.28 1.00
CA VAL A 324 -15.18 -15.55 1.01
C VAL A 324 -16.03 -16.60 1.73
N ASP A 325 -16.24 -17.74 1.11
CA ASP A 325 -17.12 -18.81 1.59
C ASP A 325 -16.41 -19.93 2.36
N ASP A 326 -15.08 -19.98 2.28
CA ASP A 326 -14.27 -21.01 2.93
C ASP A 326 -13.03 -20.38 3.59
N ILE A 327 -12.92 -20.54 4.92
CA ILE A 327 -11.83 -20.00 5.75
C ILE A 327 -10.45 -20.50 5.31
N ARG A 328 -10.36 -21.73 4.75
CA ARG A 328 -9.11 -22.36 4.33
C ARG A 328 -8.40 -21.59 3.22
N HIS A 329 -9.14 -20.81 2.43
CA HIS A 329 -8.54 -19.95 1.38
C HIS A 329 -7.55 -18.93 1.93
N PHE A 330 -7.72 -18.48 3.18
CA PHE A 330 -6.77 -17.56 3.81
C PHE A 330 -5.43 -18.23 4.16
N TYR A 331 -5.39 -19.57 4.28
CA TYR A 331 -4.23 -20.30 4.78
C TYR A 331 -3.53 -21.18 3.73
N THR A 332 -4.16 -21.44 2.58
CA THR A 332 -3.58 -22.27 1.51
C THR A 332 -2.53 -21.55 0.68
N ASN A 333 -2.35 -20.24 0.84
CA ASN A 333 -1.39 -19.41 0.11
C ASN A 333 -1.52 -19.50 -1.42
N ASP A 334 -2.74 -19.68 -1.94
CA ASP A 334 -3.01 -19.70 -3.37
C ASP A 334 -2.86 -18.28 -3.96
N VAL A 335 -1.86 -18.09 -4.81
CA VAL A 335 -1.56 -16.77 -5.43
C VAL A 335 -2.77 -16.22 -6.21
N ARG A 336 -3.58 -17.07 -6.84
CA ARG A 336 -4.79 -16.64 -7.57
C ARG A 336 -5.84 -16.05 -6.64
N PHE A 337 -5.97 -16.61 -5.43
CA PHE A 337 -6.83 -16.05 -4.39
C PHE A 337 -6.27 -14.71 -3.89
N LEU A 338 -4.99 -14.67 -3.52
CA LEU A 338 -4.35 -13.49 -2.95
C LEU A 338 -4.30 -12.30 -3.94
N GLN A 339 -4.14 -12.58 -5.25
CA GLN A 339 -4.13 -11.54 -6.28
C GLN A 339 -5.44 -10.76 -6.40
N GLN A 340 -6.57 -11.31 -5.94
CA GLN A 340 -7.86 -10.64 -5.95
C GLN A 340 -7.90 -9.42 -5.02
N PHE A 341 -7.02 -9.36 -4.02
CA PHE A 341 -6.95 -8.30 -3.02
C PHE A 341 -5.92 -7.19 -3.34
N LYS A 342 -5.28 -7.22 -4.51
CA LYS A 342 -4.31 -6.18 -4.93
C LYS A 342 -4.90 -4.75 -5.03
N ARG A 343 -6.22 -4.60 -4.94
CA ARG A 343 -6.95 -3.32 -5.02
C ARG A 343 -7.80 -3.03 -3.79
N ALA A 344 -7.66 -3.80 -2.74
CA ALA A 344 -8.45 -3.64 -1.52
C ALA A 344 -7.82 -2.60 -0.58
#